data_3f52ce3d37d3058b83dd42d474fed97f
#
_entry.id   3f52ce3d37d3058b83dd42d474fed97f
#
_cell.length_a   1.000
_cell.length_b   1.000
_cell.length_c   1.000
_cell.angle_alpha   90.00
_cell.angle_beta   90.00
_cell.angle_gamma   90.00
#
_symmetry.space_group_name_H-M   'P 1'
#
loop_
_entity.id
_entity.type
_entity.pdbx_description
1 polymer ?
#
loop_
_entity_poly.entity_id
_entity_poly.type
_entity_poly.pdbx_seq_one_letter_code
_entity_poly.pdbx_strand_id
1 'polypeptide(L)'
;MKTIELNVEKRSTTGKNEARRSRAADRIPGVVYGAGKPNVSISVGRKELADVFREGAGENAIFLLKLGGSDQSRHAMIRELQRHPVSRKPVHIDFVRVLMDVKVTVNVPIEIVGVAKGVKTDQGILDVVTREIEIECLPADIPAHIAVDVTELAIGDAIRVSELPAVAGVTVVDNPEKVVVHVTHPMREEEAAPAAAEGAAAEPTEPEVLKKGKAVTEEEGAEEAAPAKKEKEKEK
;
A
#
# COMPACT_ATOMS: atom_id res chain seq x y z
N MET A 1 -13.33 -22.18 -8.97
CA MET A 1 -12.01 -21.66 -8.52
C MET A 1 -10.96 -21.76 -9.60
N LYS A 2 -10.19 -20.71 -9.82
CA LYS A 2 -9.04 -20.73 -10.73
C LYS A 2 -7.78 -20.93 -9.87
N THR A 3 -7.27 -22.15 -9.81
CA THR A 3 -5.98 -22.41 -9.16
C THR A 3 -4.88 -22.04 -10.13
N ILE A 4 -3.97 -21.17 -9.74
CA ILE A 4 -2.93 -20.64 -10.61
C ILE A 4 -1.60 -21.28 -10.23
N GLU A 5 -0.93 -21.85 -11.21
CA GLU A 5 0.38 -22.46 -11.01
C GLU A 5 1.47 -21.38 -11.03
N LEU A 6 2.33 -21.39 -10.02
CA LEU A 6 3.45 -20.46 -9.91
C LEU A 6 4.74 -21.23 -9.62
N ASN A 7 5.75 -21.06 -10.48
CA ASN A 7 7.05 -21.66 -10.28
C ASN A 7 7.88 -20.85 -9.28
N VAL A 8 8.35 -21.50 -8.24
CA VAL A 8 9.14 -20.86 -7.19
C VAL A 8 10.45 -21.62 -6.97
N GLU A 9 11.52 -20.90 -6.72
CA GLU A 9 12.82 -21.49 -6.40
C GLU A 9 13.15 -21.27 -4.93
N LYS A 10 13.66 -22.30 -4.28
CA LYS A 10 14.13 -22.19 -2.88
C LYS A 10 15.44 -21.43 -2.83
N ARG A 11 15.52 -20.44 -1.94
CA ARG A 11 16.76 -19.70 -1.68
C ARG A 11 17.46 -20.27 -0.43
N SER A 12 18.74 -20.51 -0.56
CA SER A 12 19.62 -20.89 0.56
C SER A 12 20.23 -19.69 1.26
N THR A 13 20.42 -18.59 0.52
CA THR A 13 21.06 -17.38 1.00
C THR A 13 20.02 -16.32 1.35
N THR A 14 20.22 -15.62 2.47
CA THR A 14 19.37 -14.57 3.00
C THR A 14 20.17 -13.28 3.20
N GLY A 15 19.50 -12.16 3.42
CA GLY A 15 20.11 -10.88 3.74
C GLY A 15 19.95 -9.80 2.66
N LYS A 16 20.38 -8.57 3.01
CA LYS A 16 20.17 -7.35 2.21
C LYS A 16 20.80 -7.43 0.81
N ASN A 17 22.02 -7.90 0.75
CA ASN A 17 22.76 -7.91 -0.52
C ASN A 17 22.20 -8.95 -1.49
N GLU A 18 21.80 -10.11 -1.00
CA GLU A 18 21.20 -11.16 -1.81
C GLU A 18 19.82 -10.78 -2.32
N ALA A 19 18.99 -10.19 -1.47
CA ALA A 19 17.71 -9.67 -1.89
C ALA A 19 17.84 -8.58 -2.98
N ARG A 20 18.89 -7.75 -2.92
CA ARG A 20 19.20 -6.75 -3.95
C ARG A 20 19.62 -7.40 -5.27
N ARG A 21 20.46 -8.44 -5.21
CA ARG A 21 20.88 -9.20 -6.40
C ARG A 21 19.71 -9.91 -7.07
N SER A 22 18.85 -10.56 -6.27
CA SER A 22 17.62 -11.22 -6.78
C SER A 22 16.74 -10.23 -7.53
N ARG A 23 16.49 -9.05 -6.97
CA ARG A 23 15.68 -8.01 -7.64
C ARG A 23 16.34 -7.46 -8.91
N ALA A 24 17.66 -7.37 -8.96
CA ALA A 24 18.39 -6.99 -10.16
C ALA A 24 18.32 -8.05 -11.27
N ALA A 25 18.15 -9.32 -10.89
CA ALA A 25 17.93 -10.44 -11.80
C ALA A 25 16.44 -10.69 -12.13
N ASP A 26 15.58 -9.69 -11.91
CA ASP A 26 14.12 -9.77 -12.12
C ASP A 26 13.43 -10.89 -11.32
N ARG A 27 13.98 -11.24 -10.16
CA ARG A 27 13.40 -12.19 -9.22
C ARG A 27 12.95 -11.47 -7.95
N ILE A 28 11.76 -11.78 -7.50
CA ILE A 28 11.17 -11.21 -6.29
C ILE A 28 11.47 -12.16 -5.14
N PRO A 29 12.16 -11.69 -4.09
CA PRO A 29 12.33 -12.47 -2.88
C PRO A 29 11.00 -12.59 -2.13
N GLY A 30 10.73 -13.76 -1.57
CA GLY A 30 9.55 -14.03 -0.79
C GLY A 30 9.77 -15.08 0.28
N VAL A 31 8.75 -15.28 1.10
CA VAL A 31 8.71 -16.27 2.17
C VAL A 31 7.40 -17.04 2.10
N VAL A 32 7.47 -18.35 2.34
CA VAL A 32 6.29 -19.22 2.47
C VAL A 32 6.25 -19.74 3.90
N TYR A 33 5.18 -19.45 4.63
CA TYR A 33 4.99 -19.88 6.02
C TYR A 33 3.59 -20.45 6.25
N GLY A 34 3.30 -20.91 7.46
CA GLY A 34 1.99 -21.42 7.86
C GLY A 34 1.86 -22.94 7.82
N ALA A 35 0.67 -23.44 8.16
CA ALA A 35 0.32 -24.87 8.28
C ALA A 35 1.25 -25.68 9.17
N GLY A 36 1.80 -25.09 10.26
CA GLY A 36 2.68 -25.79 11.21
C GLY A 36 4.03 -26.26 10.66
N LYS A 37 4.40 -25.85 9.44
CA LYS A 37 5.65 -26.23 8.79
C LYS A 37 6.69 -25.11 8.84
N PRO A 38 7.99 -25.42 8.79
CA PRO A 38 9.05 -24.41 8.82
C PRO A 38 8.91 -23.43 7.65
N ASN A 39 9.33 -22.19 7.90
CA ASN A 39 9.35 -21.14 6.90
C ASN A 39 10.37 -21.45 5.81
N VAL A 40 10.02 -21.17 4.57
CA VAL A 40 10.88 -21.41 3.40
C VAL A 40 11.08 -20.10 2.67
N SER A 41 12.35 -19.67 2.54
CA SER A 41 12.67 -18.53 1.69
C SER A 41 12.66 -18.94 0.24
N ILE A 42 11.93 -18.18 -0.59
CA ILE A 42 11.76 -18.45 -2.01
C ILE A 42 12.11 -17.25 -2.87
N SER A 43 12.23 -17.47 -4.16
CA SER A 43 12.26 -16.43 -5.19
C SER A 43 11.27 -16.76 -6.29
N VAL A 44 10.57 -15.73 -6.77
CA VAL A 44 9.54 -15.81 -7.80
C VAL A 44 9.96 -14.96 -8.99
N GLY A 45 9.71 -15.42 -10.20
CA GLY A 45 9.93 -14.64 -11.42
C GLY A 45 8.98 -13.44 -11.48
N ARG A 46 9.53 -12.22 -11.71
CA ARG A 46 8.70 -11.01 -11.81
C ARG A 46 7.70 -11.08 -12.97
N LYS A 47 8.12 -11.63 -14.11
CA LYS A 47 7.26 -11.78 -15.29
C LYS A 47 6.09 -12.71 -15.00
N GLU A 48 6.36 -13.90 -14.47
CA GLU A 48 5.33 -14.89 -14.13
C GLU A 48 4.28 -14.31 -13.19
N LEU A 49 4.73 -13.60 -12.14
CA LEU A 49 3.82 -12.94 -11.20
C LEU A 49 2.99 -11.84 -11.89
N ALA A 50 3.60 -11.04 -12.77
CA ALA A 50 2.91 -9.99 -13.50
C ALA A 50 1.86 -10.55 -14.47
N ASP A 51 2.15 -11.66 -15.14
CA ASP A 51 1.23 -12.31 -16.06
C ASP A 51 0.01 -12.87 -15.30
N VAL A 52 0.23 -13.47 -14.14
CA VAL A 52 -0.82 -13.95 -13.24
C VAL A 52 -1.75 -12.80 -12.81
N PHE A 53 -1.20 -11.65 -12.42
CA PHE A 53 -2.03 -10.48 -12.07
C PHE A 53 -2.78 -9.89 -13.26
N ARG A 54 -2.22 -9.94 -14.48
CA ARG A 54 -2.90 -9.52 -15.70
C ARG A 54 -4.08 -10.44 -16.08
N GLU A 55 -4.00 -11.72 -15.78
CA GLU A 55 -5.08 -12.68 -15.97
C GLU A 55 -6.26 -12.50 -15.01
N GLY A 56 -6.23 -11.46 -14.18
CA GLY A 56 -7.29 -11.13 -13.22
C GLY A 56 -7.24 -11.94 -11.93
N ALA A 57 -6.12 -12.58 -11.65
CA ALA A 57 -5.88 -13.14 -10.33
C ALA A 57 -5.63 -12.00 -9.35
N GLY A 58 -6.60 -11.70 -8.51
CA GLY A 58 -6.43 -10.77 -7.40
C GLY A 58 -5.39 -11.28 -6.39
N GLU A 59 -5.04 -10.44 -5.42
CA GLU A 59 -4.13 -10.84 -4.33
C GLU A 59 -4.68 -12.01 -3.51
N ASN A 60 -6.00 -12.22 -3.56
CA ASN A 60 -6.74 -13.26 -2.84
C ASN A 60 -6.83 -14.60 -3.59
N ALA A 61 -6.14 -14.74 -4.73
CA ALA A 61 -6.13 -15.98 -5.49
C ALA A 61 -5.35 -17.08 -4.78
N ILE A 62 -5.78 -18.34 -5.01
CA ILE A 62 -5.05 -19.53 -4.52
C ILE A 62 -4.01 -19.93 -5.55
N PHE A 63 -2.78 -19.97 -5.11
CA PHE A 63 -1.62 -20.36 -5.91
C PHE A 63 -1.20 -21.79 -5.62
N LEU A 64 -0.91 -22.54 -6.65
CA LEU A 64 -0.23 -23.80 -6.55
C LEU A 64 1.28 -23.57 -6.74
N LEU A 65 2.00 -23.44 -5.63
CA LEU A 65 3.44 -23.23 -5.67
C LEU A 65 4.16 -24.51 -6.04
N LYS A 66 4.83 -24.51 -7.19
CA LYS A 66 5.71 -25.60 -7.64
C LYS A 66 7.16 -25.23 -7.26
N LEU A 67 7.73 -25.96 -6.31
CA LEU A 67 9.13 -25.78 -5.95
C LEU A 67 10.03 -26.40 -7.02
N GLY A 68 10.85 -25.61 -7.68
CA GLY A 68 11.84 -26.08 -8.63
C GLY A 68 12.74 -27.16 -8.00
N GLY A 69 12.76 -28.34 -8.62
CA GLY A 69 13.56 -29.49 -8.15
C GLY A 69 12.84 -30.48 -7.22
N SER A 70 11.57 -30.30 -6.94
CA SER A 70 10.75 -31.30 -6.23
C SER A 70 9.32 -31.26 -6.74
N ASP A 71 8.70 -32.43 -6.88
CA ASP A 71 7.27 -32.59 -7.26
C ASP A 71 6.30 -32.12 -6.15
N GLN A 72 6.79 -31.34 -5.19
CA GLN A 72 5.97 -30.85 -4.09
C GLN A 72 5.25 -29.57 -4.53
N SER A 73 4.01 -29.74 -4.94
CA SER A 73 3.07 -28.64 -5.11
C SER A 73 2.35 -28.34 -3.79
N ARG A 74 2.16 -27.09 -3.48
CA ARG A 74 1.48 -26.65 -2.24
C ARG A 74 0.55 -25.50 -2.52
N HIS A 75 -0.65 -25.57 -1.97
CA HIS A 75 -1.59 -24.47 -2.01
C HIS A 75 -1.10 -23.37 -1.05
N ALA A 76 -1.04 -22.17 -1.57
CA ALA A 76 -0.69 -20.98 -0.82
C ALA A 76 -1.47 -19.79 -1.35
N MET A 77 -1.62 -18.79 -0.51
CA MET A 77 -2.24 -17.51 -0.86
C MET A 77 -1.25 -16.39 -0.56
N ILE A 78 -1.35 -15.29 -1.27
CA ILE A 78 -0.57 -14.09 -0.97
C ILE A 78 -1.17 -13.45 0.29
N ARG A 79 -0.36 -13.27 1.33
CA ARG A 79 -0.76 -12.53 2.53
C ARG A 79 -0.40 -11.06 2.41
N GLU A 80 0.77 -10.77 1.84
CA GLU A 80 1.25 -9.41 1.66
C GLU A 80 2.08 -9.31 0.38
N LEU A 81 1.84 -8.26 -0.39
CA LEU A 81 2.61 -7.90 -1.56
C LEU A 81 3.18 -6.50 -1.40
N GLN A 82 4.44 -6.41 -1.03
CA GLN A 82 5.13 -5.13 -0.93
C GLN A 82 5.52 -4.61 -2.29
N ARG A 83 5.06 -3.40 -2.61
CA ARG A 83 5.36 -2.70 -3.87
C ARG A 83 6.20 -1.46 -3.61
N HIS A 84 7.08 -1.14 -4.52
CA HIS A 84 7.87 0.08 -4.45
C HIS A 84 6.95 1.31 -4.65
N PRO A 85 6.98 2.34 -3.78
CA PRO A 85 5.99 3.42 -3.78
C PRO A 85 5.95 4.22 -5.10
N VAL A 86 7.09 4.46 -5.73
CA VAL A 86 7.19 5.24 -6.98
C VAL A 86 7.01 4.36 -8.22
N SER A 87 7.79 3.27 -8.33
CA SER A 87 7.80 2.43 -9.54
C SER A 87 6.71 1.36 -9.57
N ARG A 88 5.97 1.17 -8.46
CA ARG A 88 4.94 0.15 -8.27
C ARG A 88 5.38 -1.30 -8.51
N LYS A 89 6.68 -1.52 -8.70
CA LYS A 89 7.26 -2.85 -8.89
C LYS A 89 7.21 -3.65 -7.61
N PRO A 90 6.87 -4.96 -7.65
CA PRO A 90 6.88 -5.80 -6.48
C PRO A 90 8.31 -5.95 -5.92
N VAL A 91 8.44 -5.80 -4.60
CA VAL A 91 9.70 -5.81 -3.85
C VAL A 91 9.82 -7.07 -3.00
N HIS A 92 8.73 -7.49 -2.38
CA HIS A 92 8.66 -8.68 -1.54
C HIS A 92 7.27 -9.30 -1.65
N ILE A 93 7.19 -10.61 -1.42
CA ILE A 93 5.93 -11.34 -1.44
C ILE A 93 5.91 -12.39 -0.33
N ASP A 94 4.84 -12.36 0.43
CA ASP A 94 4.59 -13.27 1.53
C ASP A 94 3.46 -14.22 1.17
N PHE A 95 3.77 -15.51 1.22
CA PHE A 95 2.80 -16.56 0.99
C PHE A 95 2.46 -17.29 2.29
N VAL A 96 1.18 -17.45 2.55
CA VAL A 96 0.66 -18.33 3.60
C VAL A 96 0.21 -19.63 2.98
N ARG A 97 0.68 -20.75 3.55
CA ARG A 97 0.16 -22.07 3.15
C ARG A 97 -1.26 -22.22 3.64
N VAL A 98 -2.12 -22.64 2.74
CA VAL A 98 -3.55 -22.76 3.01
C VAL A 98 -3.91 -24.25 3.03
N LEU A 99 -4.69 -24.64 4.04
CA LEU A 99 -5.36 -25.94 4.12
C LEU A 99 -6.81 -25.70 3.70
N MET A 100 -7.35 -26.52 2.81
CA MET A 100 -8.69 -26.32 2.24
C MET A 100 -9.81 -26.43 3.28
N ASP A 101 -9.54 -27.12 4.39
CA ASP A 101 -10.52 -27.40 5.46
C ASP A 101 -10.48 -26.37 6.61
N VAL A 102 -9.59 -25.36 6.52
CA VAL A 102 -9.41 -24.37 7.61
C VAL A 102 -9.83 -23.00 7.10
N LYS A 103 -10.66 -22.31 7.88
CA LYS A 103 -11.03 -20.92 7.60
C LYS A 103 -9.83 -20.02 7.64
N VAL A 104 -9.79 -19.05 6.74
CA VAL A 104 -8.71 -18.09 6.58
C VAL A 104 -9.28 -16.69 6.65
N THR A 105 -8.57 -15.81 7.33
CA THR A 105 -8.89 -14.38 7.37
C THR A 105 -8.15 -13.68 6.25
N VAL A 106 -8.87 -12.99 5.39
CA VAL A 106 -8.34 -12.31 4.20
C VAL A 106 -8.92 -10.91 4.03
N ASN A 107 -8.14 -10.00 3.47
CA ASN A 107 -8.61 -8.67 3.09
C ASN A 107 -9.13 -8.73 1.66
N VAL A 108 -10.38 -8.37 1.46
CA VAL A 108 -11.00 -8.35 0.14
C VAL A 108 -11.23 -6.92 -0.30
N PRO A 109 -10.81 -6.54 -1.51
CA PRO A 109 -11.03 -5.21 -2.03
C PRO A 109 -12.51 -4.98 -2.34
N ILE A 110 -12.94 -3.73 -2.14
CA ILE A 110 -14.28 -3.25 -2.48
C ILE A 110 -14.24 -2.65 -3.88
N GLU A 111 -15.18 -3.05 -4.71
CA GLU A 111 -15.39 -2.45 -6.03
C GLU A 111 -16.68 -1.65 -6.03
N ILE A 112 -16.58 -0.37 -6.35
CA ILE A 112 -17.73 0.53 -6.41
C ILE A 112 -18.39 0.40 -7.77
N VAL A 113 -19.67 0.09 -7.75
CA VAL A 113 -20.50 -0.02 -8.96
C VAL A 113 -21.47 1.16 -9.02
N GLY A 114 -21.54 1.78 -10.19
CA GLY A 114 -22.46 2.91 -10.43
C GLY A 114 -21.83 4.28 -10.17
N VAL A 115 -22.67 5.31 -10.22
CA VAL A 115 -22.29 6.70 -9.90
C VAL A 115 -23.38 7.28 -9.00
N ALA A 116 -23.00 7.75 -7.83
CA ALA A 116 -23.92 8.30 -6.84
C ALA A 116 -24.77 9.45 -7.38
N LYS A 117 -26.06 9.50 -7.00
CA LYS A 117 -26.95 10.61 -7.35
C LYS A 117 -26.40 11.94 -6.84
N GLY A 118 -25.88 11.98 -5.63
CA GLY A 118 -25.27 13.17 -5.04
C GLY A 118 -24.06 13.72 -5.80
N VAL A 119 -23.33 12.85 -6.52
CA VAL A 119 -22.22 13.28 -7.40
C VAL A 119 -22.76 13.84 -8.71
N LYS A 120 -23.81 13.24 -9.27
CA LYS A 120 -24.37 13.66 -10.58
C LYS A 120 -25.19 14.94 -10.49
N THR A 121 -26.07 15.06 -9.47
CA THR A 121 -27.01 16.16 -9.33
C THR A 121 -26.45 17.33 -8.56
N ASP A 122 -25.74 17.04 -7.48
CA ASP A 122 -25.38 18.05 -6.49
C ASP A 122 -23.88 18.32 -6.44
N GLN A 123 -23.14 17.78 -7.43
CA GLN A 123 -21.67 17.94 -7.55
C GLN A 123 -20.89 17.49 -6.29
N GLY A 124 -21.47 16.57 -5.51
CA GLY A 124 -20.81 15.98 -4.35
C GLY A 124 -19.55 15.21 -4.71
N ILE A 125 -18.69 15.00 -3.72
CA ILE A 125 -17.47 14.21 -3.86
C ILE A 125 -17.72 12.86 -3.19
N LEU A 126 -17.53 11.77 -3.96
CA LEU A 126 -17.53 10.41 -3.42
C LEU A 126 -16.17 10.12 -2.80
N ASP A 127 -16.12 9.90 -1.50
CA ASP A 127 -14.91 9.52 -0.80
C ASP A 127 -14.97 8.06 -0.34
N VAL A 128 -13.93 7.31 -0.66
CA VAL A 128 -13.77 5.89 -0.33
C VAL A 128 -12.84 5.77 0.86
N VAL A 129 -13.41 5.66 2.04
CA VAL A 129 -12.67 5.57 3.31
C VAL A 129 -12.02 4.20 3.46
N THR A 130 -12.81 3.14 3.23
CA THR A 130 -12.35 1.76 3.36
C THR A 130 -12.33 1.10 1.99
N ARG A 131 -11.14 0.69 1.57
CA ARG A 131 -10.93 0.04 0.26
C ARG A 131 -10.88 -1.48 0.35
N GLU A 132 -10.64 -2.01 1.55
CA GLU A 132 -10.51 -3.43 1.81
C GLU A 132 -11.24 -3.77 3.11
N ILE A 133 -11.86 -4.94 3.14
CA ILE A 133 -12.58 -5.46 4.33
C ILE A 133 -11.99 -6.80 4.70
N GLU A 134 -11.82 -7.00 6.01
CA GLU A 134 -11.36 -8.24 6.58
C GLU A 134 -12.51 -9.23 6.73
N ILE A 135 -12.39 -10.37 6.06
CA ILE A 135 -13.39 -11.44 6.07
C ILE A 135 -12.77 -12.76 6.47
N GLU A 136 -13.56 -13.61 7.12
CA GLU A 136 -13.23 -15.00 7.44
C GLU A 136 -14.08 -15.93 6.55
N CYS A 137 -13.43 -16.76 5.75
CA CYS A 137 -14.09 -17.72 4.87
C CYS A 137 -13.24 -18.95 4.61
N LEU A 138 -13.84 -19.97 4.01
CA LEU A 138 -13.06 -21.09 3.48
C LEU A 138 -12.31 -20.65 2.22
N PRO A 139 -11.12 -21.21 1.96
CA PRO A 139 -10.35 -20.88 0.75
C PRO A 139 -11.15 -21.05 -0.55
N ALA A 140 -12.13 -21.98 -0.49
CA ALA A 140 -13.04 -22.25 -1.60
C ALA A 140 -13.98 -21.07 -1.92
N ASP A 141 -14.35 -20.27 -0.94
CA ASP A 141 -15.41 -19.28 -1.02
C ASP A 141 -14.89 -17.82 -1.01
N ILE A 142 -13.57 -17.65 -1.17
CA ILE A 142 -12.95 -16.31 -1.20
C ILE A 142 -13.45 -15.55 -2.45
N PRO A 143 -14.15 -14.42 -2.29
CA PRO A 143 -14.53 -13.58 -3.41
C PRO A 143 -13.34 -12.76 -3.92
N ALA A 144 -13.30 -12.48 -5.21
CA ALA A 144 -12.26 -11.63 -5.80
C ALA A 144 -12.41 -10.16 -5.37
N HIS A 145 -13.64 -9.68 -5.27
CA HIS A 145 -14.02 -8.33 -4.83
C HIS A 145 -15.43 -8.36 -4.24
N ILE A 146 -15.77 -7.34 -3.48
CA ILE A 146 -17.14 -7.11 -2.99
C ILE A 146 -17.68 -5.89 -3.75
N ALA A 147 -18.72 -6.11 -4.57
CA ALA A 147 -19.37 -5.05 -5.33
C ALA A 147 -20.32 -4.27 -4.43
N VAL A 148 -20.17 -2.96 -4.39
CA VAL A 148 -21.01 -2.03 -3.62
C VAL A 148 -21.67 -1.05 -4.57
N ASP A 149 -23.00 -1.06 -4.63
CA ASP A 149 -23.76 -0.13 -5.45
C ASP A 149 -23.94 1.20 -4.70
N VAL A 150 -23.45 2.27 -5.31
CA VAL A 150 -23.53 3.64 -4.76
C VAL A 150 -24.57 4.50 -5.49
N THR A 151 -25.35 3.93 -6.40
CA THR A 151 -26.22 4.68 -7.31
C THR A 151 -27.27 5.54 -6.58
N GLU A 152 -27.76 5.08 -5.44
CA GLU A 152 -28.82 5.75 -4.67
C GLU A 152 -28.30 6.78 -3.66
N LEU A 153 -26.99 6.86 -3.43
CA LEU A 153 -26.43 7.77 -2.42
C LEU A 153 -26.64 9.23 -2.76
N ALA A 154 -27.21 9.97 -1.82
CA ALA A 154 -27.30 11.43 -1.81
C ALA A 154 -26.13 12.04 -1.03
N ILE A 155 -26.02 13.38 -1.06
CA ILE A 155 -25.02 14.09 -0.26
C ILE A 155 -25.32 13.92 1.23
N GLY A 156 -24.30 13.54 2.00
CA GLY A 156 -24.37 13.27 3.43
C GLY A 156 -24.63 11.80 3.76
N ASP A 157 -24.98 10.96 2.78
CA ASP A 157 -25.17 9.53 3.00
C ASP A 157 -23.82 8.80 3.04
N ALA A 158 -23.79 7.71 3.79
CA ALA A 158 -22.64 6.83 3.93
C ALA A 158 -23.09 5.38 3.96
N ILE A 159 -22.36 4.51 3.26
CA ILE A 159 -22.52 3.05 3.36
C ILE A 159 -21.57 2.51 4.41
N ARG A 160 -22.09 1.70 5.32
CA ARG A 160 -21.31 1.03 6.36
C ARG A 160 -21.09 -0.44 6.03
N VAL A 161 -20.15 -1.05 6.74
CA VAL A 161 -19.83 -2.49 6.59
C VAL A 161 -21.06 -3.37 6.84
N SER A 162 -21.98 -2.95 7.76
CA SER A 162 -23.23 -3.66 8.04
C SER A 162 -24.22 -3.71 6.88
N GLU A 163 -24.12 -2.79 5.92
CA GLU A 163 -25.04 -2.65 4.78
C GLU A 163 -24.53 -3.35 3.52
N LEU A 164 -23.37 -3.99 3.61
CA LEU A 164 -22.78 -4.70 2.48
C LEU A 164 -23.60 -5.93 2.09
N PRO A 165 -23.61 -6.28 0.81
CA PRO A 165 -24.28 -7.49 0.36
C PRO A 165 -23.64 -8.72 1.01
N ALA A 166 -24.46 -9.55 1.66
CA ALA A 166 -23.99 -10.80 2.26
C ALA A 166 -23.54 -11.77 1.16
N VAL A 167 -22.28 -12.16 1.21
CA VAL A 167 -21.71 -13.20 0.32
C VAL A 167 -21.83 -14.55 1.01
N ALA A 168 -22.32 -15.56 0.31
CA ALA A 168 -22.50 -16.90 0.86
C ALA A 168 -21.14 -17.48 1.32
N GLY A 169 -21.11 -18.02 2.54
CA GLY A 169 -19.92 -18.64 3.11
C GLY A 169 -18.86 -17.68 3.68
N VAL A 170 -19.15 -16.37 3.71
CA VAL A 170 -18.25 -15.32 4.18
C VAL A 170 -18.76 -14.72 5.48
N THR A 171 -17.88 -14.61 6.48
CA THR A 171 -18.16 -13.90 7.73
C THR A 171 -17.30 -12.64 7.78
N VAL A 172 -17.91 -11.47 7.92
CA VAL A 172 -17.19 -10.21 8.07
C VAL A 172 -16.66 -10.11 9.50
N VAL A 173 -15.36 -9.86 9.65
CA VAL A 173 -14.67 -9.72 10.95
C VAL A 173 -14.52 -8.24 11.31
N ASP A 174 -14.52 -7.36 10.33
CA ASP A 174 -14.39 -5.92 10.52
C ASP A 174 -15.55 -5.32 11.34
N ASN A 175 -15.32 -4.15 11.93
CA ASN A 175 -16.32 -3.45 12.71
C ASN A 175 -17.53 -3.07 11.82
N PRO A 176 -18.77 -3.47 12.17
CA PRO A 176 -19.97 -3.18 11.37
C PRO A 176 -20.27 -1.68 11.22
N GLU A 177 -19.80 -0.84 12.16
CA GLU A 177 -20.01 0.62 12.09
C GLU A 177 -18.99 1.36 11.19
N LYS A 178 -17.97 0.66 10.70
CA LYS A 178 -16.94 1.24 9.86
C LYS A 178 -17.55 1.73 8.54
N VAL A 179 -17.25 2.99 8.18
CA VAL A 179 -17.74 3.59 6.94
C VAL A 179 -16.91 3.07 5.77
N VAL A 180 -17.58 2.62 4.73
CA VAL A 180 -16.96 2.14 3.49
C VAL A 180 -16.82 3.29 2.49
N VAL A 181 -17.95 3.93 2.19
CA VAL A 181 -18.05 5.04 1.23
C VAL A 181 -18.97 6.09 1.80
N HIS A 182 -18.69 7.35 1.55
CA HIS A 182 -19.59 8.45 1.86
C HIS A 182 -19.54 9.54 0.77
N VAL A 183 -20.62 10.32 0.67
CA VAL A 183 -20.70 11.44 -0.27
C VAL A 183 -20.68 12.75 0.51
N THR A 184 -19.66 13.56 0.27
CA THR A 184 -19.50 14.87 0.93
C THR A 184 -19.89 16.01 0.01
N HIS A 185 -20.27 17.15 0.60
CA HIS A 185 -20.42 18.38 -0.16
C HIS A 185 -19.07 18.79 -0.78
N PRO A 186 -19.07 19.31 -2.03
CA PRO A 186 -17.88 19.94 -2.55
C PRO A 186 -17.52 21.10 -1.65
N MET A 187 -16.26 21.17 -1.24
CA MET A 187 -15.72 22.34 -0.56
C MET A 187 -15.78 23.48 -1.57
N ARG A 188 -16.85 24.28 -1.52
CA ARG A 188 -16.91 25.54 -2.24
C ARG A 188 -15.85 26.41 -1.58
N GLU A 189 -14.75 26.62 -2.28
CA GLU A 189 -13.80 27.66 -1.95
C GLU A 189 -14.61 28.95 -1.97
N GLU A 190 -15.04 29.39 -0.79
CA GLU A 190 -15.61 30.70 -0.60
C GLU A 190 -14.46 31.65 -0.94
N GLU A 191 -14.43 32.10 -2.20
CA GLU A 191 -13.70 33.27 -2.60
C GLU A 191 -14.09 34.33 -1.57
N ALA A 192 -13.17 34.61 -0.65
CA ALA A 192 -13.29 35.71 0.29
C ALA A 192 -13.46 36.99 -0.55
N ALA A 193 -14.71 37.33 -0.81
CA ALA A 193 -15.03 38.64 -1.33
C ALA A 193 -14.46 39.66 -0.33
N PRO A 194 -13.62 40.62 -0.76
CA PRO A 194 -13.19 41.67 0.14
C PRO A 194 -14.41 42.51 0.49
N ALA A 195 -14.90 42.33 1.70
CA ALA A 195 -15.87 43.26 2.28
C ALA A 195 -15.22 44.67 2.30
N ALA A 196 -15.61 45.44 1.32
CA ALA A 196 -15.41 46.88 1.36
C ALA A 196 -16.24 47.44 2.54
N ALA A 197 -15.57 47.72 3.62
CA ALA A 197 -16.14 48.56 4.67
C ALA A 197 -15.69 50.01 4.44
N GLU A 198 -16.64 50.83 4.11
CA GLU A 198 -16.58 52.27 4.26
C GLU A 198 -16.28 52.66 5.70
N GLY A 199 -15.51 53.67 5.86
CA GLY A 199 -15.62 54.50 7.05
C GLY A 199 -14.35 55.16 7.56
N ALA A 200 -14.14 56.42 7.09
CA ALA A 200 -13.57 57.54 7.81
C ALA A 200 -12.08 57.62 8.12
N ALA A 201 -11.43 58.43 7.35
CA ALA A 201 -10.59 59.56 7.67
C ALA A 201 -9.82 59.60 9.02
N ALA A 202 -8.51 59.62 8.92
CA ALA A 202 -7.66 60.63 9.57
C ALA A 202 -6.20 60.44 9.08
N GLU A 203 -5.63 61.54 8.84
CA GLU A 203 -4.40 61.94 8.17
C GLU A 203 -3.07 61.36 8.71
N PRO A 204 -2.00 61.66 8.01
CA PRO A 204 -0.77 60.87 8.00
C PRO A 204 0.29 61.40 8.92
N THR A 205 1.13 60.56 9.42
CA THR A 205 2.48 60.96 9.87
C THR A 205 3.49 59.90 9.40
N GLU A 206 4.16 60.21 8.33
CA GLU A 206 5.55 59.83 8.08
C GLU A 206 6.48 60.59 9.01
N PRO A 207 7.78 60.37 9.01
CA PRO A 207 8.57 59.16 8.85
C PRO A 207 9.62 58.99 9.97
N GLU A 208 10.32 57.92 10.04
CA GLU A 208 11.78 58.01 10.29
C GLU A 208 12.51 56.71 9.99
N VAL A 209 13.37 56.85 9.04
CA VAL A 209 14.43 55.97 8.62
C VAL A 209 15.56 56.06 9.65
N LEU A 210 15.97 54.97 10.23
CA LEU A 210 17.30 54.87 10.83
C LEU A 210 18.03 53.63 10.29
N LYS A 211 18.85 53.93 9.28
CA LYS A 211 20.05 53.20 8.92
C LYS A 211 21.09 53.34 10.00
N LYS A 212 21.69 52.25 10.42
CA LYS A 212 23.11 52.12 10.85
C LYS A 212 23.27 50.63 11.19
N GLY A 213 24.23 49.90 10.70
CA GLY A 213 25.56 50.17 10.22
C GLY A 213 26.37 48.94 10.61
N LYS A 214 26.84 48.20 9.66
CA LYS A 214 28.17 47.69 9.39
C LYS A 214 29.15 47.53 10.58
N ALA A 215 29.63 46.32 10.79
CA ALA A 215 30.99 45.91 11.16
C ALA A 215 31.02 44.36 11.07
N VAL A 216 31.62 43.73 10.20
CA VAL A 216 32.98 43.36 9.81
C VAL A 216 33.91 43.17 11.01
N THR A 217 34.23 41.93 11.30
CA THR A 217 35.56 41.52 11.75
C THR A 217 35.82 40.07 11.26
N GLU A 218 36.78 40.02 10.38
CA GLU A 218 37.65 38.89 10.07
C GLU A 218 38.55 38.62 11.28
N GLU A 219 39.02 37.41 11.41
CA GLU A 219 40.38 36.91 11.69
C GLU A 219 40.22 35.42 12.03
N GLU A 220 40.70 34.56 11.24
CA GLU A 220 42.07 34.05 11.09
C GLU A 220 42.47 33.03 12.19
N GLY A 221 42.97 31.89 11.73
CA GLY A 221 43.62 30.85 12.52
C GLY A 221 43.45 29.49 11.89
N ALA A 222 44.02 29.24 10.91
CA ALA A 222 45.08 28.42 10.31
C ALA A 222 45.78 27.45 11.27
N GLU A 223 46.15 26.35 10.68
CA GLU A 223 47.23 25.36 10.94
C GLU A 223 46.70 24.00 11.37
N GLU A 224 46.82 23.07 10.51
CA GLU A 224 47.96 22.23 10.11
C GLU A 224 48.03 20.95 10.93
N ALA A 225 47.89 19.81 10.33
CA ALA A 225 48.89 18.76 10.14
C ALA A 225 48.26 17.39 9.80
N ALA A 226 48.44 16.98 8.59
CA ALA A 226 48.72 15.58 8.29
C ALA A 226 50.27 15.43 8.30
N PRO A 227 50.91 14.29 8.13
CA PRO A 227 50.53 12.87 8.08
C PRO A 227 51.52 11.96 8.84
N ALA A 228 51.30 10.65 8.89
CA ALA A 228 52.35 9.60 8.88
C ALA A 228 51.70 8.22 8.93
N LYS A 229 51.74 7.48 7.91
CA LYS A 229 52.59 6.39 7.41
C LYS A 229 53.45 5.67 8.48
N LYS A 230 53.24 4.36 8.59
CA LYS A 230 54.17 3.23 8.61
C LYS A 230 53.35 1.99 8.95
N GLU A 231 53.21 1.06 8.08
CA GLU A 231 54.13 0.06 7.53
C GLU A 231 54.76 -0.87 8.58
N LYS A 232 54.66 -2.13 8.21
CA LYS A 232 55.42 -3.33 8.63
C LYS A 232 54.80 -4.08 9.82
N GLU A 233 54.84 -5.32 9.85
CA GLU A 233 55.29 -6.49 9.07
C GLU A 233 55.07 -7.70 9.96
N LYS A 234 54.73 -8.80 9.32
CA LYS A 234 55.16 -10.17 9.57
C LYS A 234 54.86 -10.95 10.86
N GLU A 235 54.41 -12.12 10.56
CA GLU A 235 54.81 -13.47 11.01
C GLU A 235 54.20 -13.99 12.32
N LYS A 236 53.26 -14.90 12.20
CA LYS A 236 53.52 -16.35 12.26
C LYS A 236 52.29 -17.12 11.86
#